data_8b282fc01df49c92822fe5aa112f4502
#
_entry.id   8b282fc01df49c92822fe5aa112f4502
#
_cell.length_a   1.000
_cell.length_b   1.000
_cell.length_c   1.000
_cell.angle_alpha   90.00
_cell.angle_beta   90.00
_cell.angle_gamma   90.00
#
_symmetry.space_group_name_H-M   'P 1'
#
loop_
_entity.id
_entity.type
_entity.pdbx_description
1 polymer ?
#
loop_
_entity_poly.entity_id
_entity_poly.type
_entity_poly.pdbx_seq_one_letter_code
_entity_poly.pdbx_strand_id
1 'polypeptide(L)'
;AAYLRGGVAALDLEPLGPAVLAMLGPAFALGVAQAAEVAEVRKGADRRPRPTPLERAQVDASLTLATAAKGAALLALGGPALARTPTWPHLARSFSKSHTIVSIVQRLVATFTQGSAHRGGTALAATHGLGRLWVPERDACYRCQAFAGRVAKAGAFTAGTYYGDGKAPDPVLAPPLHPNCRCQQVPIEPGSAAAAEMTAALGREARRSVAKGWTEAGGESNAAALRATERLLDAGGRLPKSVLREAELAVGRGGFVQRTVPTGGGS
;
A
#
# COMPACT_ATOMS: atom_id res chain seq x y z
N ALA A 1 -8.13 -5.74 -33.59
CA ALA A 1 -7.78 -4.33 -33.38
C ALA A 1 -9.04 -3.45 -33.26
N ALA A 2 -9.97 -3.47 -34.23
CA ALA A 2 -11.19 -2.64 -34.20
C ALA A 2 -12.05 -2.88 -32.93
N TYR A 3 -12.27 -4.13 -32.53
CA TYR A 3 -13.01 -4.46 -31.32
C TYR A 3 -12.36 -3.91 -30.05
N LEU A 4 -11.03 -4.07 -29.88
CA LEU A 4 -10.29 -3.54 -28.74
C LEU A 4 -10.29 -2.01 -28.72
N ARG A 5 -10.17 -1.38 -29.89
CA ARG A 5 -10.25 0.07 -30.01
C ARG A 5 -11.63 0.59 -29.61
N GLY A 6 -12.70 -0.09 -30.04
CA GLY A 6 -14.07 0.22 -29.65
C GLY A 6 -14.26 0.13 -28.14
N GLY A 7 -13.77 -0.96 -27.51
CA GLY A 7 -13.85 -1.13 -26.06
C GLY A 7 -13.09 -0.05 -25.28
N VAL A 8 -11.87 0.32 -25.68
CA VAL A 8 -11.11 1.40 -25.02
C VAL A 8 -11.75 2.77 -25.26
N ALA A 9 -12.28 3.03 -26.47
CA ALA A 9 -12.98 4.28 -26.78
C ALA A 9 -14.24 4.47 -25.95
N ALA A 10 -14.99 3.37 -25.75
CA ALA A 10 -16.22 3.36 -24.96
C ALA A 10 -15.97 3.50 -23.44
N LEU A 11 -14.73 3.38 -22.94
CA LEU A 11 -14.42 3.56 -21.53
C LEU A 11 -14.63 5.02 -21.14
N ASP A 12 -15.72 5.30 -20.43
CA ASP A 12 -16.00 6.61 -19.89
C ASP A 12 -15.34 6.79 -18.52
N LEU A 13 -14.45 7.76 -18.41
CA LEU A 13 -13.73 8.11 -17.18
C LEU A 13 -14.33 9.34 -16.48
N GLU A 14 -15.24 10.05 -17.12
CA GLU A 14 -15.81 11.30 -16.60
C GLU A 14 -16.56 11.09 -15.27
N PRO A 15 -17.44 10.06 -15.10
CA PRO A 15 -18.16 9.87 -13.87
C PRO A 15 -17.29 9.29 -12.74
N LEU A 16 -16.06 8.86 -13.02
CA LEU A 16 -15.22 8.17 -12.04
C LEU A 16 -14.79 9.10 -10.89
N GLY A 17 -14.46 10.37 -11.18
CA GLY A 17 -14.09 11.35 -10.15
C GLY A 17 -15.18 11.58 -9.11
N PRO A 18 -16.39 11.98 -9.53
CA PRO A 18 -17.54 12.09 -8.62
C PRO A 18 -17.84 10.79 -7.87
N ALA A 19 -17.78 9.62 -8.55
CA ALA A 19 -18.01 8.33 -7.92
C ALA A 19 -16.98 8.03 -6.80
N VAL A 20 -15.69 8.22 -7.05
CA VAL A 20 -14.63 8.04 -6.03
C VAL A 20 -14.87 8.97 -4.85
N LEU A 21 -15.15 10.25 -5.10
CA LEU A 21 -15.43 11.23 -4.04
C LEU A 21 -16.66 10.87 -3.22
N ALA A 22 -17.71 10.31 -3.85
CA ALA A 22 -18.91 9.83 -3.17
C ALA A 22 -18.63 8.64 -2.25
N MET A 23 -17.66 7.79 -2.57
CA MET A 23 -17.27 6.63 -1.76
C MET A 23 -16.51 7.00 -0.48
N LEU A 24 -15.95 8.20 -0.38
CA LEU A 24 -15.13 8.59 0.77
C LEU A 24 -15.92 8.64 2.08
N GLY A 25 -17.17 9.11 2.04
CA GLY A 25 -18.03 9.15 3.22
C GLY A 25 -18.36 7.75 3.76
N PRO A 26 -18.92 6.83 2.96
CA PRO A 26 -19.12 5.45 3.37
C PRO A 26 -17.86 4.75 3.85
N ALA A 27 -16.72 4.93 3.18
CA ALA A 27 -15.44 4.35 3.59
C ALA A 27 -14.98 4.89 4.96
N PHE A 28 -15.14 6.18 5.22
CA PHE A 28 -14.88 6.78 6.53
C PHE A 28 -15.74 6.15 7.61
N ALA A 29 -17.06 6.04 7.39
CA ALA A 29 -17.99 5.43 8.33
C ALA A 29 -17.66 3.96 8.61
N LEU A 30 -17.23 3.22 7.58
CA LEU A 30 -16.72 1.86 7.75
C LEU A 30 -15.48 1.82 8.64
N GLY A 31 -14.53 2.73 8.44
CA GLY A 31 -13.33 2.83 9.26
C GLY A 31 -13.62 3.15 10.73
N VAL A 32 -14.60 4.03 11.00
CA VAL A 32 -15.10 4.28 12.36
C VAL A 32 -15.69 3.01 12.95
N ALA A 33 -16.53 2.28 12.19
CA ALA A 33 -17.18 1.06 12.65
C ALA A 33 -16.17 -0.03 13.01
N GLN A 34 -15.21 -0.30 12.12
CA GLN A 34 -14.17 -1.29 12.34
C GLN A 34 -13.27 -0.93 13.53
N ALA A 35 -12.87 0.33 13.65
CA ALA A 35 -12.07 0.78 14.76
C ALA A 35 -12.83 0.70 16.10
N ALA A 36 -14.13 0.98 16.11
CA ALA A 36 -14.98 0.85 17.30
C ALA A 36 -15.12 -0.60 17.76
N GLU A 37 -15.26 -1.53 16.82
CA GLU A 37 -15.32 -2.96 17.08
C GLU A 37 -14.01 -3.46 17.69
N VAL A 38 -12.88 -3.13 17.07
CA VAL A 38 -11.55 -3.55 17.55
C VAL A 38 -11.23 -2.96 18.93
N ALA A 39 -11.63 -1.73 19.19
CA ALA A 39 -11.38 -1.06 20.47
C ALA A 39 -12.46 -1.33 21.53
N GLU A 40 -13.51 -2.08 21.19
CA GLU A 40 -14.67 -2.36 22.05
C GLU A 40 -15.33 -1.09 22.62
N VAL A 41 -15.31 0.00 21.84
CA VAL A 41 -15.89 1.29 22.22
C VAL A 41 -17.15 1.61 21.42
N ARG A 42 -18.01 2.50 21.97
CA ARG A 42 -19.19 2.94 21.25
C ARG A 42 -18.82 3.82 20.05
N LYS A 43 -19.50 3.62 18.94
CA LYS A 43 -19.40 4.52 17.79
C LYS A 43 -19.88 5.91 18.21
N GLY A 44 -19.03 6.92 17.99
CA GLY A 44 -19.45 8.30 18.06
C GLY A 44 -20.37 8.68 16.89
N ALA A 45 -20.90 9.91 16.91
CA ALA A 45 -21.68 10.43 15.78
C ALA A 45 -20.80 10.50 14.52
N ASP A 46 -21.18 9.73 13.49
CA ASP A 46 -20.48 9.69 12.21
C ASP A 46 -20.71 11.00 11.45
N ARG A 47 -19.89 12.01 11.69
CA ARG A 47 -19.82 13.18 10.80
C ARG A 47 -19.00 12.77 9.57
N ARG A 48 -19.69 12.53 8.47
CA ARG A 48 -19.04 12.28 7.18
C ARG A 48 -18.22 13.50 6.77
N PRO A 49 -16.89 13.41 6.68
CA PRO A 49 -16.09 14.53 6.24
C PRO A 49 -16.35 14.82 4.77
N ARG A 50 -16.40 16.09 4.42
CA ARG A 50 -16.35 16.47 3.00
C ARG A 50 -14.96 16.18 2.44
N PRO A 51 -14.86 15.78 1.16
CA PRO A 51 -13.56 15.62 0.52
C PRO A 51 -12.74 16.91 0.63
N THR A 52 -11.49 16.78 1.08
CA THR A 52 -10.58 17.92 1.20
C THR A 52 -10.17 18.44 -0.17
N PRO A 53 -9.72 19.70 -0.31
CA PRO A 53 -9.17 20.19 -1.57
C PRO A 53 -8.01 19.35 -2.11
N LEU A 54 -7.15 18.85 -1.21
CA LEU A 54 -6.03 17.97 -1.59
C LEU A 54 -6.52 16.64 -2.18
N GLU A 55 -7.54 16.02 -1.58
CA GLU A 55 -8.11 14.79 -2.13
C GLU A 55 -8.74 14.99 -3.49
N ARG A 56 -9.45 16.10 -3.69
CA ARG A 56 -10.00 16.46 -5.01
C ARG A 56 -8.89 16.60 -6.04
N ALA A 57 -7.84 17.38 -5.72
CA ALA A 57 -6.69 17.57 -6.61
C ALA A 57 -5.97 16.26 -6.94
N GLN A 58 -5.84 15.34 -5.97
CA GLN A 58 -5.23 14.03 -6.20
C GLN A 58 -6.10 13.12 -7.08
N VAL A 59 -7.42 13.15 -6.90
CA VAL A 59 -8.36 12.43 -7.77
C VAL A 59 -8.26 12.96 -9.19
N ASP A 60 -8.28 14.28 -9.37
CA ASP A 60 -8.19 14.94 -10.68
C ASP A 60 -6.86 14.61 -11.38
N ALA A 61 -5.74 14.66 -10.66
CA ALA A 61 -4.43 14.27 -11.19
C ALA A 61 -4.41 12.80 -11.65
N SER A 62 -5.00 11.89 -10.86
CA SER A 62 -5.08 10.48 -11.21
C SER A 62 -5.98 10.22 -12.42
N LEU A 63 -7.08 10.96 -12.56
CA LEU A 63 -7.95 10.91 -13.73
C LEU A 63 -7.24 11.43 -14.98
N THR A 64 -6.47 12.50 -14.86
CA THR A 64 -5.63 13.03 -15.93
C THR A 64 -4.66 11.95 -16.44
N LEU A 65 -4.00 11.22 -15.54
CA LEU A 65 -3.11 10.10 -15.90
C LEU A 65 -3.88 8.97 -16.58
N ALA A 66 -5.07 8.61 -16.10
CA ALA A 66 -5.91 7.57 -16.71
C ALA A 66 -6.36 7.99 -18.12
N THR A 67 -6.74 9.25 -18.31
CA THR A 67 -7.13 9.83 -19.61
C THR A 67 -5.95 9.83 -20.58
N ALA A 68 -4.76 10.22 -20.15
CA ALA A 68 -3.55 10.15 -20.96
C ALA A 68 -3.21 8.70 -21.36
N ALA A 69 -3.35 7.74 -20.45
CA ALA A 69 -3.16 6.32 -20.74
C ALA A 69 -4.20 5.80 -21.74
N LYS A 70 -5.47 6.23 -21.64
CA LYS A 70 -6.52 5.96 -22.63
C LYS A 70 -6.14 6.48 -24.02
N GLY A 71 -5.72 7.74 -24.12
CA GLY A 71 -5.24 8.34 -25.37
C GLY A 71 -4.08 7.55 -25.98
N ALA A 72 -3.08 7.18 -25.18
CA ALA A 72 -1.95 6.40 -25.64
C ALA A 72 -2.36 4.97 -26.11
N ALA A 73 -3.33 4.34 -25.47
CA ALA A 73 -3.88 3.06 -25.92
C ALA A 73 -4.63 3.18 -27.25
N LEU A 74 -5.45 4.22 -27.42
CA LEU A 74 -6.18 4.49 -28.67
C LEU A 74 -5.23 4.78 -29.84
N LEU A 75 -4.16 5.55 -29.62
CA LEU A 75 -3.12 5.79 -30.62
C LEU A 75 -2.41 4.49 -31.02
N ALA A 76 -2.08 3.64 -30.05
CA ALA A 76 -1.47 2.35 -30.32
C ALA A 76 -2.37 1.41 -31.12
N LEU A 77 -3.70 1.43 -30.86
CA LEU A 77 -4.70 0.63 -31.55
C LEU A 77 -5.11 1.21 -32.92
N GLY A 78 -4.90 2.52 -33.13
CA GLY A 78 -5.26 3.23 -34.37
C GLY A 78 -4.12 3.42 -35.34
N GLY A 79 -2.89 3.00 -34.99
CA GLY A 79 -1.73 3.19 -35.85
C GLY A 79 -1.78 2.37 -37.16
N PRO A 80 -1.17 2.89 -38.25
CA PRO A 80 -1.20 2.29 -39.59
C PRO A 80 -0.61 0.84 -39.60
N ALA A 81 0.27 0.51 -38.66
CA ALA A 81 0.83 -0.81 -38.52
C ALA A 81 -0.19 -1.89 -38.13
N LEU A 82 -1.25 -1.53 -37.38
CA LEU A 82 -2.34 -2.44 -37.01
C LEU A 82 -3.44 -2.53 -38.07
N ALA A 83 -3.55 -1.52 -38.93
CA ALA A 83 -4.56 -1.51 -40.00
C ALA A 83 -4.20 -2.47 -41.16
N ARG A 84 -2.90 -2.73 -41.39
CA ARG A 84 -2.43 -3.57 -42.52
C ARG A 84 -2.15 -5.03 -42.14
N THR A 85 -1.52 -5.31 -41.04
CA THR A 85 -1.24 -6.67 -40.53
C THR A 85 -1.01 -6.62 -39.00
N PRO A 86 -1.99 -7.01 -38.19
CA PRO A 86 -1.81 -7.03 -36.75
C PRO A 86 -0.76 -8.10 -36.38
N THR A 87 0.41 -7.66 -35.96
CA THR A 87 1.43 -8.57 -35.42
C THR A 87 1.19 -8.77 -33.93
N TRP A 88 1.56 -9.94 -33.42
CA TRP A 88 1.47 -10.28 -32.00
C TRP A 88 2.11 -9.23 -31.08
N PRO A 89 3.32 -8.67 -31.36
CA PRO A 89 3.88 -7.61 -30.55
C PRO A 89 3.04 -6.32 -30.47
N HIS A 90 2.32 -5.97 -31.53
CA HIS A 90 1.42 -4.80 -31.53
C HIS A 90 0.18 -5.05 -30.68
N LEU A 91 -0.41 -6.23 -30.78
CA LEU A 91 -1.53 -6.62 -29.93
C LEU A 91 -1.12 -6.66 -28.45
N ALA A 92 0.02 -7.28 -28.13
CA ALA A 92 0.54 -7.35 -26.77
C ALA A 92 0.79 -5.96 -26.17
N ARG A 93 1.34 -5.00 -26.93
CA ARG A 93 1.51 -3.61 -26.48
C ARG A 93 0.17 -2.92 -26.22
N SER A 94 -0.83 -3.18 -27.03
CA SER A 94 -2.17 -2.60 -26.87
C SER A 94 -2.87 -3.15 -25.65
N PHE A 95 -2.76 -4.45 -25.39
CA PHE A 95 -3.26 -5.08 -24.16
C PHE A 95 -2.56 -4.51 -22.92
N SER A 96 -1.22 -4.38 -22.94
CA SER A 96 -0.46 -3.78 -21.86
C SER A 96 -0.91 -2.36 -21.53
N LYS A 97 -1.15 -1.52 -22.54
CA LYS A 97 -1.64 -0.15 -22.34
C LYS A 97 -3.06 -0.11 -21.79
N SER A 98 -3.95 -0.98 -22.27
CA SER A 98 -5.31 -1.08 -21.73
C SER A 98 -5.31 -1.55 -20.27
N HIS A 99 -4.46 -2.51 -19.92
CA HIS A 99 -4.26 -2.96 -18.54
C HIS A 99 -3.75 -1.82 -17.64
N THR A 100 -2.92 -0.91 -18.18
CA THR A 100 -2.44 0.26 -17.43
C THR A 100 -3.58 1.17 -16.98
N ILE A 101 -4.60 1.40 -17.82
CA ILE A 101 -5.77 2.21 -17.44
C ILE A 101 -6.50 1.59 -16.27
N VAL A 102 -6.81 0.29 -16.38
CA VAL A 102 -7.49 -0.46 -15.31
C VAL A 102 -6.69 -0.41 -14.00
N SER A 103 -5.37 -0.59 -14.08
CA SER A 103 -4.49 -0.53 -12.90
C SER A 103 -4.45 0.87 -12.26
N ILE A 104 -4.51 1.94 -13.05
CA ILE A 104 -4.59 3.31 -12.52
C ILE A 104 -5.91 3.52 -11.79
N VAL A 105 -7.03 3.11 -12.39
CA VAL A 105 -8.36 3.24 -11.79
C VAL A 105 -8.48 2.42 -10.51
N GLN A 106 -8.05 1.17 -10.53
CA GLN A 106 -8.05 0.31 -9.34
C GLN A 106 -7.23 0.92 -8.20
N ARG A 107 -6.03 1.42 -8.50
CA ARG A 107 -5.17 2.09 -7.50
C ARG A 107 -5.81 3.36 -6.95
N LEU A 108 -6.44 4.15 -7.81
CA LEU A 108 -7.18 5.34 -7.41
C LEU A 108 -8.26 4.98 -6.37
N VAL A 109 -9.17 4.08 -6.74
CA VAL A 109 -10.27 3.65 -5.87
C VAL A 109 -9.74 3.08 -4.56
N ALA A 110 -8.81 2.13 -4.61
CA ALA A 110 -8.25 1.47 -3.42
C ALA A 110 -7.55 2.48 -2.48
N THR A 111 -6.72 3.37 -3.02
CA THR A 111 -5.97 4.34 -2.21
C THR A 111 -6.91 5.32 -1.49
N PHE A 112 -7.91 5.84 -2.19
CA PHE A 112 -8.82 6.83 -1.60
C PHE A 112 -9.81 6.22 -0.62
N THR A 113 -10.39 5.06 -0.92
CA THR A 113 -11.31 4.37 0.00
C THR A 113 -10.59 3.89 1.25
N GLN A 114 -9.42 3.27 1.13
CA GLN A 114 -8.60 2.87 2.26
C GLN A 114 -8.16 4.08 3.11
N GLY A 115 -7.67 5.14 2.47
CA GLY A 115 -7.28 6.36 3.16
C GLY A 115 -8.44 7.01 3.92
N SER A 116 -9.65 6.98 3.36
CA SER A 116 -10.84 7.49 4.03
C SER A 116 -11.24 6.63 5.23
N ALA A 117 -11.20 5.29 5.10
CA ALA A 117 -11.44 4.37 6.20
C ALA A 117 -10.43 4.60 7.35
N HIS A 118 -9.15 4.75 7.04
CA HIS A 118 -8.14 5.04 8.06
C HIS A 118 -8.35 6.38 8.76
N ARG A 119 -8.85 7.39 8.06
CA ARG A 119 -9.24 8.66 8.71
C ARG A 119 -10.42 8.48 9.67
N GLY A 120 -11.39 7.63 9.32
CA GLY A 120 -12.46 7.23 10.22
C GLY A 120 -11.94 6.62 11.51
N GLY A 121 -11.07 5.63 11.39
CA GLY A 121 -10.41 5.02 12.56
C GLY A 121 -9.56 6.00 13.36
N THR A 122 -8.88 6.95 12.70
CA THR A 122 -8.11 8.02 13.36
C THR A 122 -9.03 8.95 14.18
N ALA A 123 -10.16 9.34 13.61
CA ALA A 123 -11.12 10.20 14.29
C ALA A 123 -11.72 9.51 15.53
N LEU A 124 -12.08 8.22 15.42
CA LEU A 124 -12.54 7.44 16.55
C LEU A 124 -11.48 7.35 17.66
N ALA A 125 -10.24 6.98 17.28
CA ALA A 125 -9.14 6.86 18.24
C ALA A 125 -8.92 8.18 19.01
N ALA A 126 -8.97 9.32 18.31
CA ALA A 126 -8.85 10.64 18.92
C ALA A 126 -10.00 10.93 19.89
N THR A 127 -11.24 10.57 19.54
CA THR A 127 -12.42 10.77 20.39
C THR A 127 -12.34 10.00 21.71
N HIS A 128 -11.73 8.81 21.68
CA HIS A 128 -11.61 7.92 22.83
C HIS A 128 -10.25 7.96 23.53
N GLY A 129 -9.35 8.89 23.14
CA GLY A 129 -8.01 8.99 23.72
C GLY A 129 -7.09 7.80 23.41
N LEU A 130 -7.44 7.01 22.40
CA LEU A 130 -6.67 5.84 21.98
C LEU A 130 -5.46 6.22 21.13
N GLY A 131 -4.42 5.42 21.19
CA GLY A 131 -3.34 5.42 20.21
C GLY A 131 -3.74 4.64 18.95
N ARG A 132 -2.91 4.75 17.94
CA ARG A 132 -3.03 3.98 16.68
C ARG A 132 -1.73 3.24 16.44
N LEU A 133 -1.83 1.95 16.19
CA LEU A 133 -0.70 1.07 15.91
C LEU A 133 -0.61 0.83 14.40
N TRP A 134 0.57 1.00 13.81
CA TRP A 134 0.80 0.71 12.40
C TRP A 134 1.10 -0.77 12.18
N VAL A 135 0.31 -1.41 11.33
CA VAL A 135 0.40 -2.84 10.98
C VAL A 135 0.68 -2.98 9.48
N PRO A 136 1.93 -3.24 9.07
CA PRO A 136 2.24 -3.52 7.67
C PRO A 136 1.96 -4.99 7.33
N GLU A 137 1.71 -5.25 6.06
CA GLU A 137 1.76 -6.62 5.53
C GLU A 137 3.19 -7.16 5.57
N ARG A 138 3.34 -8.50 5.55
CA ARG A 138 4.65 -9.14 5.56
C ARG A 138 5.50 -8.79 4.36
N ASP A 139 4.88 -8.67 3.18
CA ASP A 139 5.52 -8.30 1.92
C ASP A 139 5.51 -6.77 1.67
N ALA A 140 5.19 -5.98 2.67
CA ALA A 140 5.20 -4.52 2.52
C ALA A 140 6.61 -4.01 2.19
N CYS A 141 6.69 -2.94 1.41
CA CYS A 141 7.96 -2.30 1.06
C CYS A 141 8.68 -1.75 2.29
N TYR A 142 9.99 -1.46 2.18
CA TYR A 142 10.80 -0.98 3.32
C TYR A 142 10.24 0.27 3.98
N ARG A 143 9.63 1.17 3.19
CA ARG A 143 9.01 2.39 3.71
C ARG A 143 7.87 2.07 4.68
N CYS A 144 7.03 1.11 4.33
CA CYS A 144 5.94 0.64 5.16
C CYS A 144 6.44 -0.15 6.38
N GLN A 145 7.46 -1.00 6.20
CA GLN A 145 8.10 -1.75 7.29
C GLN A 145 8.76 -0.84 8.33
N ALA A 146 9.23 0.35 7.95
CA ALA A 146 9.80 1.31 8.88
C ALA A 146 8.78 1.82 9.91
N PHE A 147 7.48 1.72 9.63
CA PHE A 147 6.42 2.06 10.58
C PHE A 147 5.89 0.87 11.39
N ALA A 148 6.37 -0.35 11.14
CA ALA A 148 5.90 -1.56 11.82
C ALA A 148 5.94 -1.43 13.35
N GLY A 149 4.81 -1.61 13.99
CA GLY A 149 4.69 -1.51 15.43
C GLY A 149 4.81 -0.10 16.00
N ARG A 150 4.83 0.94 15.17
CA ARG A 150 4.85 2.33 15.66
C ARG A 150 3.47 2.72 16.16
N VAL A 151 3.44 3.38 17.31
CA VAL A 151 2.23 3.88 17.92
C VAL A 151 2.20 5.41 17.82
N ALA A 152 1.15 5.96 17.25
CA ALA A 152 0.84 7.38 17.28
C ALA A 152 -0.27 7.63 18.31
N LYS A 153 0.01 8.31 19.40
CA LYS A 153 -1.02 8.72 20.40
C LYS A 153 -1.89 9.84 19.83
N ALA A 154 -1.24 10.87 19.30
CA ALA A 154 -1.85 11.97 18.56
C ALA A 154 -0.92 12.34 17.40
N GLY A 155 -1.45 12.96 16.34
CA GLY A 155 -0.66 13.39 15.21
C GLY A 155 -0.15 12.25 14.32
N ALA A 156 1.08 12.38 13.84
CA ALA A 156 1.66 11.50 12.83
C ALA A 156 2.41 10.30 13.43
N PHE A 157 2.45 9.21 12.66
CA PHE A 157 3.41 8.12 12.89
C PHE A 157 4.81 8.57 12.49
N THR A 158 5.79 8.28 13.32
CA THR A 158 7.21 8.48 13.01
C THR A 158 7.86 7.15 12.67
N ALA A 159 8.59 7.09 11.57
CA ALA A 159 9.32 5.90 11.15
C ALA A 159 10.31 5.43 12.23
N GLY A 160 10.47 4.13 12.35
CA GLY A 160 11.52 3.48 13.13
C GLY A 160 12.75 3.22 12.28
N THR A 161 13.37 2.04 12.46
CA THR A 161 14.52 1.64 11.67
C THR A 161 14.14 1.42 10.21
N TYR A 162 14.84 2.10 9.32
CA TYR A 162 14.65 2.00 7.87
C TYR A 162 15.84 1.28 7.24
N TYR A 163 15.60 0.20 6.56
CA TYR A 163 16.61 -0.64 5.91
C TYR A 163 16.73 -0.39 4.40
N GLY A 164 15.86 0.43 3.80
CA GLY A 164 15.91 0.75 2.39
C GLY A 164 17.00 1.75 2.02
N ASP A 165 17.09 2.09 0.73
CA ASP A 165 18.02 3.09 0.23
C ASP A 165 17.54 4.51 0.52
N GLY A 166 18.48 5.40 0.83
CA GLY A 166 18.22 6.83 1.02
C GLY A 166 17.62 7.20 2.38
N LYS A 167 16.82 8.27 2.40
CA LYS A 167 16.22 8.83 3.62
C LYS A 167 15.04 8.00 4.11
N ALA A 168 14.94 7.81 5.42
CA ALA A 168 13.74 7.25 6.04
C ALA A 168 12.47 8.06 5.67
N PRO A 169 11.31 7.40 5.62
CA PRO A 169 10.06 8.09 5.32
C PRO A 169 9.78 9.22 6.32
N ASP A 170 9.25 10.33 5.81
CA ASP A 170 8.75 11.41 6.65
C ASP A 170 7.54 10.96 7.47
N PRO A 171 7.24 11.62 8.59
CA PRO A 171 6.07 11.30 9.41
C PRO A 171 4.76 11.35 8.62
N VAL A 172 3.86 10.40 8.86
CA VAL A 172 2.56 10.28 8.15
C VAL A 172 1.40 10.14 9.12
N LEU A 173 0.27 10.74 8.79
CA LEU A 173 -0.91 10.71 9.66
C LEU A 173 -1.57 9.33 9.72
N ALA A 174 -1.63 8.61 8.60
CA ALA A 174 -2.29 7.32 8.47
C ALA A 174 -1.84 6.62 7.18
N PRO A 175 -2.05 5.29 7.05
CA PRO A 175 -2.03 4.63 5.74
C PRO A 175 -3.11 5.20 4.81
N PRO A 176 -2.96 5.08 3.49
CA PRO A 176 -1.85 4.46 2.76
C PRO A 176 -0.66 5.41 2.61
N LEU A 177 0.56 4.87 2.64
CA LEU A 177 1.80 5.63 2.44
C LEU A 177 2.10 5.89 0.95
N HIS A 178 1.61 5.01 0.09
CA HIS A 178 1.81 5.05 -1.37
C HIS A 178 0.69 4.26 -2.07
N PRO A 179 0.50 4.41 -3.38
CA PRO A 179 -0.39 3.53 -4.15
C PRO A 179 -0.05 2.06 -3.93
N ASN A 180 -1.05 1.20 -3.82
CA ASN A 180 -0.93 -0.23 -3.47
C ASN A 180 -0.44 -0.52 -2.03
N CYS A 181 -0.41 0.47 -1.16
CA CYS A 181 -0.17 0.24 0.26
C CYS A 181 -1.35 -0.53 0.88
N ARG A 182 -1.06 -1.66 1.52
CA ARG A 182 -2.05 -2.51 2.21
C ARG A 182 -1.91 -2.45 3.74
N CYS A 183 -1.08 -1.52 4.23
CA CYS A 183 -0.91 -1.33 5.66
C CYS A 183 -2.20 -0.92 6.32
N GLN A 184 -2.37 -1.36 7.56
CA GLN A 184 -3.51 -1.03 8.40
C GLN A 184 -3.06 -0.18 9.59
N GLN A 185 -3.99 0.52 10.19
CA GLN A 185 -3.83 1.05 11.54
C GLN A 185 -4.90 0.47 12.45
N VAL A 186 -4.51 0.14 13.67
CA VAL A 186 -5.39 -0.45 14.68
C VAL A 186 -5.44 0.45 15.89
N PRO A 187 -6.63 0.82 16.40
CA PRO A 187 -6.74 1.54 17.65
C PRO A 187 -6.21 0.68 18.79
N ILE A 188 -5.49 1.30 19.71
CA ILE A 188 -4.86 0.59 20.82
C ILE A 188 -4.78 1.48 22.06
N GLU A 189 -4.90 0.90 23.24
CA GLU A 189 -4.70 1.62 24.48
C GLU A 189 -3.20 1.90 24.69
N PRO A 190 -2.76 3.18 24.68
CA PRO A 190 -1.35 3.50 24.79
C PRO A 190 -0.78 3.10 26.16
N GLY A 191 0.34 2.37 26.14
CA GLY A 191 1.03 1.93 27.37
C GLY A 191 0.50 0.63 27.96
N SER A 192 -0.53 0.02 27.35
CA SER A 192 -1.00 -1.30 27.77
C SER A 192 0.04 -2.40 27.47
N ALA A 193 -0.01 -3.50 28.21
CA ALA A 193 0.84 -4.66 27.96
C ALA A 193 0.62 -5.23 26.55
N ALA A 194 -0.63 -5.27 26.09
CA ALA A 194 -0.99 -5.68 24.74
C ALA A 194 -0.35 -4.78 23.66
N ALA A 195 -0.36 -3.44 23.86
CA ALA A 195 0.31 -2.53 22.95
C ALA A 195 1.81 -2.79 22.86
N ALA A 196 2.47 -3.02 24.00
CA ALA A 196 3.89 -3.31 24.06
C ALA A 196 4.23 -4.63 23.35
N GLU A 197 3.43 -5.67 23.56
CA GLU A 197 3.60 -6.98 22.92
C GLU A 197 3.41 -6.90 21.41
N MET A 198 2.33 -6.28 20.94
CA MET A 198 2.05 -6.09 19.52
C MET A 198 3.14 -5.27 18.83
N THR A 199 3.59 -4.17 19.46
CA THR A 199 4.70 -3.35 18.96
C THR A 199 5.97 -4.19 18.77
N ALA A 200 6.32 -4.97 19.78
CA ALA A 200 7.49 -5.85 19.74
C ALA A 200 7.35 -6.96 18.67
N ALA A 201 6.16 -7.57 18.56
CA ALA A 201 5.88 -8.61 17.58
C ALA A 201 5.98 -8.08 16.15
N LEU A 202 5.36 -6.95 15.85
CA LEU A 202 5.42 -6.31 14.53
C LEU A 202 6.85 -5.88 14.17
N GLY A 203 7.61 -5.33 15.12
CA GLY A 203 9.01 -5.00 14.90
C GLY A 203 9.88 -6.24 14.62
N ARG A 204 9.61 -7.38 15.28
CA ARG A 204 10.28 -8.65 14.96
C ARG A 204 9.91 -9.15 13.56
N GLU A 205 8.62 -9.10 13.20
CA GLU A 205 8.15 -9.55 11.89
C GLU A 205 8.69 -8.67 10.76
N ALA A 206 8.76 -7.35 10.94
CA ALA A 206 9.37 -6.44 9.97
C ALA A 206 10.83 -6.81 9.67
N ARG A 207 11.64 -7.04 10.71
CA ARG A 207 13.03 -7.49 10.54
C ARG A 207 13.10 -8.84 9.83
N ARG A 208 12.21 -9.78 10.18
CA ARG A 208 12.11 -11.08 9.53
C ARG A 208 11.77 -10.94 8.05
N SER A 209 10.83 -10.07 7.70
CA SER A 209 10.42 -9.80 6.33
C SER A 209 11.59 -9.28 5.48
N VAL A 210 12.37 -8.35 6.02
CA VAL A 210 13.58 -7.85 5.37
C VAL A 210 14.63 -8.97 5.21
N ALA A 211 14.92 -9.71 6.28
CA ALA A 211 15.92 -10.78 6.27
C ALA A 211 15.59 -11.92 5.30
N LYS A 212 14.31 -12.18 5.05
CA LYS A 212 13.81 -13.21 4.12
C LYS A 212 13.65 -12.69 2.69
N GLY A 213 13.86 -11.40 2.43
CA GLY A 213 13.62 -10.80 1.12
C GLY A 213 12.14 -10.71 0.73
N TRP A 214 11.21 -10.82 1.68
CA TRP A 214 9.77 -10.74 1.39
C TRP A 214 9.34 -9.37 0.89
N THR A 215 10.05 -8.31 1.26
CA THR A 215 9.85 -6.95 0.73
C THR A 215 9.98 -6.88 -0.79
N GLU A 216 10.68 -7.82 -1.42
CA GLU A 216 10.78 -7.95 -2.87
C GLU A 216 9.41 -8.28 -3.50
N ALA A 217 8.57 -9.06 -2.82
CA ALA A 217 7.20 -9.31 -3.26
C ALA A 217 6.34 -8.04 -3.26
N GLY A 218 6.70 -7.04 -2.46
CA GLY A 218 6.11 -5.69 -2.46
C GLY A 218 6.56 -4.81 -3.64
N GLY A 219 7.38 -5.33 -4.55
CA GLY A 219 7.86 -4.63 -5.75
C GLY A 219 9.30 -4.12 -5.68
N GLU A 220 10.03 -4.47 -4.62
CA GLU A 220 11.45 -4.16 -4.51
C GLU A 220 12.30 -5.11 -5.40
N SER A 221 13.39 -4.59 -5.97
CA SER A 221 14.32 -5.44 -6.74
C SER A 221 15.12 -6.36 -5.82
N ASN A 222 15.55 -7.53 -6.33
CA ASN A 222 16.41 -8.45 -5.59
C ASN A 222 17.67 -7.75 -5.04
N ALA A 223 18.30 -6.88 -5.84
CA ALA A 223 19.47 -6.13 -5.41
C ALA A 223 19.17 -5.16 -4.24
N ALA A 224 18.02 -4.49 -4.27
CA ALA A 224 17.58 -3.62 -3.19
C ALA A 224 17.27 -4.44 -1.92
N ALA A 225 16.61 -5.60 -2.07
CA ALA A 225 16.32 -6.50 -0.98
C ALA A 225 17.60 -7.03 -0.31
N LEU A 226 18.61 -7.39 -1.09
CA LEU A 226 19.90 -7.82 -0.55
C LEU A 226 20.60 -6.70 0.23
N ARG A 227 20.70 -5.47 -0.31
CA ARG A 227 21.29 -4.33 0.41
C ARG A 227 20.56 -4.03 1.72
N ALA A 228 19.23 -4.15 1.74
CA ALA A 228 18.48 -3.97 2.97
C ALA A 228 18.76 -5.07 4.00
N THR A 229 18.95 -6.31 3.55
CA THR A 229 19.34 -7.44 4.40
C THR A 229 20.76 -7.24 4.97
N GLU A 230 21.72 -6.80 4.16
CA GLU A 230 23.06 -6.44 4.64
C GLU A 230 23.00 -5.39 5.76
N ARG A 231 22.28 -4.30 5.56
CA ARG A 231 22.10 -3.27 6.60
C ARG A 231 21.45 -3.81 7.87
N LEU A 232 20.48 -4.74 7.72
CA LEU A 232 19.86 -5.38 8.88
C LEU A 232 20.86 -6.25 9.65
N LEU A 233 21.73 -6.98 8.96
CA LEU A 233 22.78 -7.80 9.56
C LEU A 233 23.82 -6.91 10.26
N ASP A 234 24.28 -5.85 9.60
CA ASP A 234 25.23 -4.88 10.14
C ASP A 234 24.71 -4.15 11.38
N ALA A 235 23.39 -3.86 11.40
CA ALA A 235 22.74 -3.26 12.56
C ALA A 235 22.58 -4.21 13.76
N GLY A 236 22.98 -5.48 13.64
CA GLY A 236 22.91 -6.47 14.72
C GLY A 236 21.49 -6.80 15.16
N GLY A 237 20.52 -6.74 14.26
CA GLY A 237 19.10 -7.00 14.53
C GLY A 237 18.88 -8.40 15.13
N ARG A 238 18.19 -8.49 16.27
CA ARG A 238 17.85 -9.79 16.86
C ARG A 238 16.91 -10.57 15.95
N LEU A 239 17.43 -11.65 15.36
CA LEU A 239 16.71 -12.59 14.51
C LEU A 239 16.84 -14.01 15.09
N PRO A 240 15.85 -14.91 14.84
CA PRO A 240 16.03 -16.32 15.09
C PRO A 240 17.25 -16.86 14.33
N LYS A 241 18.02 -17.78 14.93
CA LYS A 241 19.27 -18.33 14.33
C LYS A 241 19.07 -18.87 12.90
N SER A 242 17.93 -19.51 12.64
CA SER A 242 17.60 -20.01 11.31
C SER A 242 17.40 -18.90 10.29
N VAL A 243 16.73 -17.81 10.68
CA VAL A 243 16.50 -16.64 9.81
C VAL A 243 17.81 -15.90 9.54
N LEU A 244 18.62 -15.72 10.58
CA LEU A 244 19.95 -15.12 10.47
C LEU A 244 20.83 -15.87 9.45
N ARG A 245 20.93 -17.20 9.61
CA ARG A 245 21.68 -18.05 8.70
C ARG A 245 21.19 -17.96 7.25
N GLU A 246 19.89 -17.95 7.04
CA GLU A 246 19.32 -17.79 5.69
C GLU A 246 19.64 -16.42 5.08
N ALA A 247 19.57 -15.35 5.87
CA ALA A 247 19.92 -14.01 5.44
C ALA A 247 21.40 -13.91 5.04
N GLU A 248 22.31 -14.44 5.85
CA GLU A 248 23.75 -14.50 5.56
C GLU A 248 24.03 -15.29 4.27
N LEU A 249 23.36 -16.44 4.10
CA LEU A 249 23.48 -17.24 2.88
C LEU A 249 22.90 -16.53 1.65
N ALA A 250 21.82 -15.77 1.78
CA ALA A 250 21.24 -15.00 0.69
C ALA A 250 22.19 -13.89 0.23
N VAL A 251 22.76 -13.15 1.17
CA VAL A 251 23.75 -12.10 0.89
C VAL A 251 25.00 -12.71 0.24
N GLY A 252 25.56 -13.80 0.81
CA GLY A 252 26.74 -14.47 0.25
C GLY A 252 26.54 -15.04 -1.16
N ARG A 253 25.32 -15.42 -1.52
CA ARG A 253 24.99 -15.91 -2.87
C ARG A 253 24.53 -14.83 -3.84
N GLY A 254 24.27 -13.62 -3.38
CA GLY A 254 23.68 -12.56 -4.19
C GLY A 254 22.20 -12.79 -4.53
N GLY A 255 21.46 -13.59 -3.75
CA GLY A 255 20.04 -13.84 -4.02
C GLY A 255 19.31 -14.68 -2.97
N PHE A 256 17.99 -14.50 -2.87
CA PHE A 256 17.11 -15.30 -2.03
C PHE A 256 16.67 -16.58 -2.72
N VAL A 257 16.57 -17.69 -1.97
CA VAL A 257 16.12 -18.99 -2.52
C VAL A 257 14.59 -19.04 -2.62
N GLN A 258 13.88 -18.45 -1.66
CA GLN A 258 12.44 -18.49 -1.59
C GLN A 258 11.89 -17.06 -1.43
N ARG A 259 11.17 -16.60 -2.45
CA ARG A 259 10.63 -15.23 -2.54
C ARG A 259 9.15 -15.14 -2.15
N THR A 260 8.47 -16.26 -1.92
CA THR A 260 7.06 -16.30 -1.60
C THR A 260 6.82 -16.03 -0.12
N VAL A 261 6.01 -15.01 0.15
CA VAL A 261 5.48 -14.77 1.49
C VAL A 261 4.53 -15.91 1.83
N PRO A 262 4.69 -16.59 2.98
CA PRO A 262 3.70 -17.55 3.43
C PRO A 262 2.35 -16.83 3.58
N THR A 263 1.39 -17.16 2.73
CA THR A 263 -0.01 -16.83 2.98
C THR A 263 -0.38 -17.58 4.26
N GLY A 264 -0.74 -16.83 5.31
CA GLY A 264 -1.15 -17.44 6.57
C GLY A 264 -2.26 -18.44 6.28
N GLY A 265 -1.88 -19.72 6.25
CA GLY A 265 -2.84 -20.82 6.24
C GLY A 265 -3.61 -20.70 7.54
N GLY A 266 -4.88 -20.33 7.46
CA GLY A 266 -5.80 -20.49 8.55
C GLY A 266 -5.84 -21.99 8.90
N SER A 267 -5.46 -22.31 10.07
CA SER A 267 -5.84 -23.52 10.81
C SER A 267 -6.71 -23.11 11.97
#